data_2991ad6c49cd3c7a9cdc38f3338cf23a
#
_entry.id   2991ad6c49cd3c7a9cdc38f3338cf23a
#
_cell.length_a   1.000
_cell.length_b   1.000
_cell.length_c   1.000
_cell.angle_alpha   90.00
_cell.angle_beta   90.00
_cell.angle_gamma   90.00
#
_symmetry.space_group_name_H-M   'P 1'
#
loop_
_entity.id
_entity.type
_entity.pdbx_description
1 polymer ?
#
loop_
_entity_poly.entity_id
_entity_poly.type
_entity_poly.pdbx_seq_one_letter_code
_entity_poly.pdbx_strand_id
1 'polypeptide(L)'
;MRPIQYIQLASSALLITLLAGCQTLIPLDLGDNTPRIVINAVATEQQGIDISLSESKPTGVASSSTNVYYPYDHPDCPYRMTLRVNDQLVPLSEVAQYKPQTGDRIAISVEKPGLKAASAVTTVPAQPQLGTVEVKTLDKSRRTSWMSNASDVNLQKGQYLEVQNYELSIPLQGIAKDSYYRIIVERQAVMRGEGIQPEGYRWYQEQLQDPSLAQFNSSDLIFESTNAYPMNLLAGSNVSTSDYTLRTSLTFATRVCNADGSTDEAQTTNAISDYVALRVTVYAITGDLYHYWQTVTSDRYNSVSETGLTEPILIYNNIHDGLGILGSMAATQRQNFKIVTH
;
A
#
# COMPACT_ATOMS: atom_id res chain seq x y z
N MET A 1 -57.11 8.99 40.38
CA MET A 1 -55.99 8.50 39.58
C MET A 1 -54.76 8.33 40.51
N ARG A 2 -54.10 7.20 40.46
CA ARG A 2 -53.01 6.88 41.39
C ARG A 2 -51.72 7.60 40.94
N PRO A 3 -50.90 8.15 41.85
CA PRO A 3 -49.71 8.93 41.53
C PRO A 3 -48.70 8.17 40.61
N ILE A 4 -48.75 6.86 40.63
CA ILE A 4 -47.89 5.98 39.78
C ILE A 4 -48.22 6.17 38.28
N GLN A 5 -49.44 6.46 37.88
CA GLN A 5 -49.85 6.64 36.48
C GLN A 5 -49.27 7.94 35.87
N TYR A 6 -49.10 8.98 36.68
CA TYR A 6 -48.49 10.24 36.22
C TYR A 6 -46.97 10.09 36.05
N ILE A 7 -46.32 9.29 36.88
CA ILE A 7 -44.87 9.01 36.74
C ILE A 7 -44.60 8.18 35.48
N GLN A 8 -45.46 7.20 35.17
CA GLN A 8 -45.32 6.40 33.94
C GLN A 8 -45.58 7.22 32.67
N LEU A 9 -46.56 8.11 32.68
CA LEU A 9 -46.84 9.01 31.57
C LEU A 9 -45.71 10.04 31.38
N ALA A 10 -45.15 10.59 32.44
CA ALA A 10 -44.04 11.53 32.38
C ALA A 10 -42.74 10.87 31.87
N SER A 11 -42.43 9.65 32.32
CA SER A 11 -41.24 8.91 31.83
C SER A 11 -41.38 8.47 30.38
N SER A 12 -42.60 8.11 29.92
CA SER A 12 -42.84 7.78 28.51
C SER A 12 -42.73 9.00 27.60
N ALA A 13 -43.21 10.15 28.05
CA ALA A 13 -43.09 11.42 27.29
C ALA A 13 -41.63 11.88 27.20
N LEU A 14 -40.86 11.72 28.28
CA LEU A 14 -39.43 12.06 28.30
C LEU A 14 -38.59 11.12 27.36
N LEU A 15 -38.96 9.83 27.29
CA LEU A 15 -38.30 8.87 26.40
C LEU A 15 -38.59 9.18 24.92
N ILE A 16 -39.79 9.63 24.59
CA ILE A 16 -40.19 10.01 23.22
C ILE A 16 -39.48 11.31 22.78
N THR A 17 -39.29 12.27 23.68
CA THR A 17 -38.56 13.51 23.36
C THR A 17 -37.04 13.27 23.20
N LEU A 18 -36.46 12.27 23.85
CA LEU A 18 -35.08 11.90 23.65
C LEU A 18 -34.82 11.15 22.33
N LEU A 19 -35.84 10.53 21.75
CA LEU A 19 -35.79 9.85 20.44
C LEU A 19 -36.05 10.80 19.28
N ALA A 20 -36.55 12.01 19.51
CA ALA A 20 -36.66 13.06 18.52
C ALA A 20 -35.29 13.76 18.33
N GLY A 21 -34.25 12.97 18.11
CA GLY A 21 -32.97 13.49 17.66
C GLY A 21 -33.19 14.27 16.37
N CYS A 22 -32.92 15.58 16.40
CA CYS A 22 -32.90 16.39 15.20
C CYS A 22 -31.93 15.72 14.20
N GLN A 23 -32.49 15.07 13.19
CA GLN A 23 -31.72 14.80 11.98
C GLN A 23 -31.48 16.16 11.31
N THR A 24 -30.47 16.85 11.75
CA THR A 24 -29.94 17.97 10.98
C THR A 24 -29.29 17.33 9.77
N LEU A 25 -30.01 17.34 8.64
CA LEU A 25 -29.34 17.08 7.35
C LEU A 25 -28.35 18.20 7.19
N ILE A 26 -27.08 17.92 7.53
CA ILE A 26 -25.97 18.80 7.18
C ILE A 26 -25.93 18.74 5.65
N PRO A 27 -26.22 19.84 4.93
CA PRO A 27 -26.05 19.85 3.49
C PRO A 27 -24.57 19.61 3.23
N LEU A 28 -24.20 18.40 2.81
CA LEU A 28 -22.87 18.10 2.39
C LEU A 28 -22.65 18.84 1.07
N ASP A 29 -21.91 19.92 1.11
CA ASP A 29 -21.44 20.57 -0.11
C ASP A 29 -20.41 19.62 -0.74
N LEU A 30 -20.89 18.82 -1.69
CA LEU A 30 -20.07 17.85 -2.41
C LEU A 30 -19.12 18.52 -3.41
N GLY A 31 -19.06 19.86 -3.40
CA GLY A 31 -18.22 20.61 -4.30
C GLY A 31 -18.61 20.44 -5.78
N ASP A 32 -17.66 20.69 -6.67
CA ASP A 32 -17.84 20.52 -8.12
C ASP A 32 -17.89 19.03 -8.49
N ASN A 33 -19.09 18.51 -8.73
CA ASN A 33 -19.34 17.13 -9.17
C ASN A 33 -19.16 16.91 -10.68
N THR A 34 -18.54 17.86 -11.38
CA THR A 34 -18.26 17.73 -12.81
C THR A 34 -17.29 16.56 -13.04
N PRO A 35 -17.60 15.62 -13.93
CA PRO A 35 -16.69 14.54 -14.25
C PRO A 35 -15.34 15.08 -14.76
N ARG A 36 -14.26 14.46 -14.32
CA ARG A 36 -12.87 14.84 -14.66
C ARG A 36 -12.11 13.65 -15.19
N ILE A 37 -11.13 13.91 -16.05
CA ILE A 37 -10.17 12.88 -16.46
C ILE A 37 -9.34 12.46 -15.27
N VAL A 38 -9.17 11.16 -15.09
CA VAL A 38 -8.31 10.56 -14.07
C VAL A 38 -7.10 9.94 -14.77
N ILE A 39 -5.92 10.37 -14.36
CA ILE A 39 -4.63 9.86 -14.87
C ILE A 39 -3.92 9.17 -13.71
N ASN A 40 -3.67 7.86 -13.83
CA ASN A 40 -2.78 7.15 -12.92
C ASN A 40 -1.59 6.65 -13.71
N ALA A 41 -0.44 7.27 -13.50
CA ALA A 41 0.77 6.97 -14.24
C ALA A 41 1.99 6.94 -13.33
N VAL A 42 2.83 5.91 -13.50
CA VAL A 42 4.11 5.77 -12.79
C VAL A 42 5.20 5.42 -13.78
N ALA A 43 6.24 6.23 -13.80
CA ALA A 43 7.40 6.03 -14.65
C ALA A 43 8.54 5.36 -13.87
N THR A 44 9.07 4.26 -14.39
CA THR A 44 10.20 3.53 -13.80
C THR A 44 11.19 3.12 -14.87
N GLU A 45 12.48 3.18 -14.54
CA GLU A 45 13.55 2.72 -15.44
C GLU A 45 13.38 1.24 -15.84
N GLN A 46 12.85 0.42 -14.94
CA GLN A 46 12.76 -1.03 -15.13
C GLN A 46 11.55 -1.47 -15.92
N GLN A 47 10.38 -0.87 -15.65
CA GLN A 47 9.11 -1.28 -16.25
C GLN A 47 8.62 -0.34 -17.35
N GLY A 48 9.25 0.84 -17.51
CA GLY A 48 8.79 1.86 -18.44
C GLY A 48 7.77 2.79 -17.78
N ILE A 49 6.80 3.25 -18.56
CA ILE A 49 5.75 4.15 -18.07
C ILE A 49 4.43 3.41 -18.11
N ASP A 50 3.93 3.05 -16.92
CA ASP A 50 2.60 2.45 -16.78
C ASP A 50 1.56 3.55 -16.67
N ILE A 51 0.52 3.53 -17.53
CA ILE A 51 -0.49 4.58 -17.62
C ILE A 51 -1.86 3.95 -17.71
N SER A 52 -2.74 4.33 -16.81
CA SER A 52 -4.17 4.02 -16.88
C SER A 52 -5.02 5.28 -16.85
N LEU A 53 -6.05 5.33 -17.68
CA LEU A 53 -6.94 6.47 -17.85
C LEU A 53 -8.36 6.06 -17.48
N SER A 54 -9.07 6.95 -16.80
CA SER A 54 -10.48 6.77 -16.46
C SER A 54 -11.17 8.13 -16.27
N GLU A 55 -12.43 8.09 -15.84
CA GLU A 55 -13.23 9.27 -15.55
C GLU A 55 -13.76 9.19 -14.12
N SER A 56 -13.73 10.31 -13.42
CA SER A 56 -14.34 10.41 -12.09
C SER A 56 -15.85 10.39 -12.19
N LYS A 57 -16.50 9.80 -11.20
CA LYS A 57 -17.95 9.79 -11.10
C LYS A 57 -18.43 10.80 -10.05
N PRO A 58 -19.58 11.41 -10.24
CA PRO A 58 -20.18 12.25 -9.21
C PRO A 58 -20.41 11.46 -7.92
N THR A 59 -20.15 12.09 -6.78
CA THR A 59 -20.42 11.51 -5.47
C THR A 59 -21.92 11.32 -5.27
N GLY A 60 -22.34 10.21 -4.67
CA GLY A 60 -23.77 9.93 -4.39
C GLY A 60 -24.53 9.25 -5.53
N VAL A 61 -23.91 9.02 -6.68
CA VAL A 61 -24.47 8.14 -7.71
C VAL A 61 -24.12 6.70 -7.34
N ALA A 62 -25.14 5.91 -6.97
CA ALA A 62 -24.96 4.47 -6.76
C ALA A 62 -24.32 3.85 -8.01
N SER A 63 -23.05 3.53 -7.91
CA SER A 63 -22.30 3.05 -9.06
C SER A 63 -22.59 1.56 -9.28
N SER A 64 -23.63 1.26 -10.04
CA SER A 64 -23.84 -0.08 -10.60
C SER A 64 -22.84 -0.40 -11.73
N SER A 65 -22.05 0.59 -12.16
CA SER A 65 -21.07 0.42 -13.23
C SER A 65 -19.66 0.47 -12.66
N THR A 66 -18.89 -0.58 -12.90
CA THR A 66 -17.44 -0.65 -12.66
C THR A 66 -16.76 0.56 -13.31
N ASN A 67 -15.80 1.18 -12.60
CA ASN A 67 -14.92 2.15 -13.24
C ASN A 67 -14.16 1.44 -14.35
N VAL A 68 -14.33 1.89 -15.57
CA VAL A 68 -13.62 1.33 -16.72
C VAL A 68 -12.26 2.05 -16.78
N TYR A 69 -11.20 1.31 -16.52
CA TYR A 69 -9.83 1.77 -16.69
C TYR A 69 -9.39 1.37 -18.09
N TYR A 70 -8.92 2.34 -18.86
CA TYR A 70 -8.37 2.09 -20.17
C TYR A 70 -6.85 2.21 -20.12
N PRO A 71 -6.08 1.17 -20.46
CA PRO A 71 -4.71 1.36 -20.91
C PRO A 71 -4.70 2.34 -22.07
N TYR A 72 -3.73 3.22 -22.13
CA TYR A 72 -3.67 4.30 -23.13
C TYR A 72 -3.65 3.77 -24.59
N ASP A 73 -3.21 2.55 -24.81
CA ASP A 73 -3.10 1.85 -26.09
C ASP A 73 -4.29 0.92 -26.41
N HIS A 74 -5.30 0.87 -25.54
CA HIS A 74 -6.49 0.05 -25.80
C HIS A 74 -7.27 0.58 -27.01
N PRO A 75 -7.72 -0.30 -27.95
CA PRO A 75 -8.41 0.12 -29.17
C PRO A 75 -9.66 0.98 -28.92
N ASP A 76 -10.38 0.69 -27.84
CA ASP A 76 -11.59 1.42 -27.44
C ASP A 76 -11.33 2.57 -26.48
N CYS A 77 -10.06 2.97 -26.29
CA CYS A 77 -9.70 4.07 -25.40
C CYS A 77 -10.27 5.40 -25.92
N PRO A 78 -11.20 6.04 -25.20
CA PRO A 78 -11.84 7.27 -25.66
C PRO A 78 -10.97 8.52 -25.46
N TYR A 79 -9.76 8.34 -24.87
CA TYR A 79 -8.85 9.41 -24.53
C TYR A 79 -7.78 9.61 -25.59
N ARG A 80 -7.44 10.85 -25.89
CA ARG A 80 -6.26 11.22 -26.69
C ARG A 80 -5.16 11.63 -25.74
N MET A 81 -4.09 10.86 -25.73
CA MET A 81 -2.93 11.10 -24.87
C MET A 81 -1.75 11.62 -25.68
N THR A 82 -1.03 12.58 -25.12
CA THR A 82 0.27 13.05 -25.57
C THR A 82 1.28 12.86 -24.45
N LEU A 83 2.37 12.17 -24.74
CA LEU A 83 3.50 12.01 -23.83
C LEU A 83 4.74 12.70 -24.39
N ARG A 84 5.42 13.47 -23.55
CA ARG A 84 6.70 14.09 -23.87
C ARG A 84 7.73 13.73 -22.82
N VAL A 85 8.95 13.49 -23.28
CA VAL A 85 10.11 13.31 -22.41
C VAL A 85 11.16 14.32 -22.85
N ASN A 86 11.61 15.16 -21.92
CA ASN A 86 12.52 16.27 -22.20
C ASN A 86 12.03 17.13 -23.37
N ASP A 87 10.71 17.42 -23.36
CA ASP A 87 9.97 18.18 -24.36
C ASP A 87 9.87 17.50 -25.76
N GLN A 88 10.45 16.30 -25.94
CA GLN A 88 10.33 15.52 -27.17
C GLN A 88 9.10 14.61 -27.09
N LEU A 89 8.32 14.57 -28.18
CA LEU A 89 7.15 13.72 -28.29
C LEU A 89 7.58 12.23 -28.34
N VAL A 90 7.00 11.42 -27.49
CA VAL A 90 7.13 9.97 -27.53
C VAL A 90 5.93 9.39 -28.28
N PRO A 91 6.12 8.68 -29.41
CA PRO A 91 5.04 8.00 -30.10
C PRO A 91 4.33 7.01 -29.17
N LEU A 92 2.99 6.93 -29.24
CA LEU A 92 2.21 6.04 -28.37
C LEU A 92 2.64 4.57 -28.48
N SER A 93 3.05 4.13 -29.66
CA SER A 93 3.57 2.78 -29.89
C SER A 93 4.90 2.49 -29.18
N GLU A 94 5.61 3.52 -28.75
CA GLU A 94 6.93 3.41 -28.09
C GLU A 94 6.85 3.60 -26.57
N VAL A 95 5.73 4.09 -26.04
CA VAL A 95 5.58 4.41 -24.61
C VAL A 95 5.85 3.20 -23.72
N ALA A 96 5.30 2.04 -24.05
CA ALA A 96 5.50 0.80 -23.28
C ALA A 96 6.96 0.32 -23.25
N GLN A 97 7.76 0.70 -24.26
CA GLN A 97 9.17 0.32 -24.38
C GLN A 97 10.12 1.40 -23.88
N TYR A 98 9.59 2.61 -23.69
CA TYR A 98 10.40 3.73 -23.21
C TYR A 98 10.94 3.45 -21.81
N LYS A 99 12.25 3.62 -21.63
CA LYS A 99 12.95 3.43 -20.35
C LYS A 99 13.37 4.79 -19.81
N PRO A 100 12.60 5.38 -18.89
CA PRO A 100 12.96 6.63 -18.25
C PRO A 100 14.31 6.58 -17.56
N GLN A 101 15.08 7.64 -17.70
CA GLN A 101 16.39 7.80 -17.09
C GLN A 101 16.34 8.85 -15.98
N THR A 102 17.26 8.76 -15.03
CA THR A 102 17.43 9.79 -13.99
C THR A 102 17.50 11.18 -14.63
N GLY A 103 16.70 12.12 -14.12
CA GLY A 103 16.63 13.50 -14.61
C GLY A 103 15.67 13.72 -15.78
N ASP A 104 15.11 12.66 -16.40
CA ASP A 104 14.11 12.82 -17.45
C ASP A 104 12.87 13.54 -16.91
N ARG A 105 12.48 14.61 -17.61
CA ARG A 105 11.25 15.35 -17.37
C ARG A 105 10.14 14.75 -18.23
N ILE A 106 9.17 14.13 -17.59
CA ILE A 106 8.04 13.44 -18.23
C ILE A 106 6.80 14.33 -18.10
N ALA A 107 6.18 14.68 -19.22
CA ALA A 107 4.95 15.44 -19.28
C ALA A 107 3.86 14.65 -20.00
N ILE A 108 2.68 14.56 -19.38
CA ILE A 108 1.50 13.93 -19.95
C ILE A 108 0.39 14.95 -20.14
N SER A 109 -0.33 14.87 -21.25
CA SER A 109 -1.57 15.59 -21.48
C SER A 109 -2.61 14.63 -22.04
N VAL A 110 -3.82 14.69 -21.52
CA VAL A 110 -4.93 13.80 -21.89
C VAL A 110 -6.18 14.63 -22.19
N GLU A 111 -6.80 14.33 -23.31
CA GLU A 111 -8.03 14.98 -23.78
C GLU A 111 -9.12 13.94 -23.98
N LYS A 112 -10.37 14.31 -23.70
CA LYS A 112 -11.58 13.57 -24.03
C LYS A 112 -12.68 14.54 -24.43
N PRO A 113 -13.42 14.31 -25.52
CA PRO A 113 -14.55 15.16 -25.90
C PRO A 113 -15.55 15.32 -24.73
N GLY A 114 -15.92 16.57 -24.43
CA GLY A 114 -16.86 16.89 -23.34
C GLY A 114 -16.25 17.03 -21.95
N LEU A 115 -14.94 16.79 -21.78
CA LEU A 115 -14.23 17.00 -20.53
C LEU A 115 -13.11 18.04 -20.72
N LYS A 116 -12.71 18.68 -19.61
CA LYS A 116 -11.54 19.53 -19.58
C LYS A 116 -10.27 18.69 -19.76
N ALA A 117 -9.32 19.17 -20.56
CA ALA A 117 -8.06 18.49 -20.75
C ALA A 117 -7.28 18.46 -19.43
N ALA A 118 -6.66 17.32 -19.14
CA ALA A 118 -5.87 17.12 -17.92
C ALA A 118 -4.40 16.94 -18.25
N SER A 119 -3.51 17.44 -17.37
CA SER A 119 -2.07 17.33 -17.59
C SER A 119 -1.27 17.26 -16.30
N ALA A 120 -0.08 16.69 -16.40
CA ALA A 120 0.87 16.64 -15.30
C ALA A 120 2.32 16.57 -15.79
N VAL A 121 3.25 16.85 -14.89
CA VAL A 121 4.69 16.76 -15.13
C VAL A 121 5.34 16.10 -13.93
N THR A 122 6.31 15.22 -14.17
CA THR A 122 7.17 14.63 -13.15
C THR A 122 8.63 14.62 -13.64
N THR A 123 9.57 14.47 -12.72
CA THR A 123 11.00 14.29 -13.05
C THR A 123 11.50 13.03 -12.38
N VAL A 124 12.17 12.17 -13.12
CA VAL A 124 12.72 10.91 -12.61
C VAL A 124 13.82 11.22 -11.59
N PRO A 125 13.69 10.77 -10.32
CA PRO A 125 14.66 11.05 -9.28
C PRO A 125 16.00 10.33 -9.54
N ALA A 126 17.06 10.78 -8.89
CA ALA A 126 18.32 10.05 -8.86
C ALA A 126 18.15 8.72 -8.13
N GLN A 127 18.89 7.69 -8.56
CA GLN A 127 18.90 6.41 -7.88
C GLN A 127 19.40 6.56 -6.44
N PRO A 128 18.78 5.87 -5.47
CA PRO A 128 19.26 5.91 -4.09
C PRO A 128 20.63 5.24 -3.96
N GLN A 129 21.43 5.72 -3.02
CA GLN A 129 22.69 5.07 -2.67
C GLN A 129 22.42 4.06 -1.54
N LEU A 130 22.55 2.78 -1.88
CA LEU A 130 22.36 1.66 -0.95
C LEU A 130 23.71 1.02 -0.63
N GLY A 131 24.03 0.98 0.66
CA GLY A 131 25.18 0.22 1.13
C GLY A 131 24.92 -1.29 1.13
N THR A 132 25.83 -2.05 1.70
CA THR A 132 25.67 -3.50 1.83
C THR A 132 24.59 -3.80 2.86
N VAL A 133 23.51 -4.44 2.41
CA VAL A 133 22.43 -4.91 3.30
C VAL A 133 22.94 -6.12 4.08
N GLU A 134 22.65 -6.15 5.38
CA GLU A 134 23.04 -7.25 6.26
C GLU A 134 21.78 -7.97 6.78
N VAL A 135 21.84 -9.30 6.74
CA VAL A 135 20.82 -10.19 7.32
C VAL A 135 21.48 -11.03 8.40
N LYS A 136 21.15 -10.73 9.66
CA LYS A 136 21.69 -11.44 10.82
C LYS A 136 20.66 -12.43 11.34
N THR A 137 21.02 -13.70 11.42
CA THR A 137 20.20 -14.72 12.07
C THR A 137 20.25 -14.53 13.59
N LEU A 138 19.10 -14.51 14.22
CA LEU A 138 18.94 -14.41 15.68
C LEU A 138 18.45 -15.75 16.25
N ASP A 139 18.29 -15.79 17.57
CA ASP A 139 17.78 -16.99 18.24
C ASP A 139 16.33 -17.28 17.83
N LYS A 140 16.00 -18.57 17.84
CA LYS A 140 14.62 -19.02 17.68
C LYS A 140 13.79 -18.62 18.89
N SER A 141 12.51 -18.38 18.66
CA SER A 141 11.55 -18.06 19.72
C SER A 141 10.25 -18.84 19.53
N ARG A 142 9.37 -18.79 20.56
CA ARG A 142 8.06 -19.45 20.57
C ARG A 142 6.96 -18.41 20.47
N ARG A 143 5.93 -18.70 19.71
CA ARG A 143 4.72 -17.87 19.64
C ARG A 143 3.48 -18.73 19.82
N THR A 144 2.55 -18.25 20.63
CA THR A 144 1.26 -18.91 20.91
C THR A 144 0.13 -18.41 20.03
N SER A 145 0.37 -17.36 19.27
CA SER A 145 -0.54 -16.84 18.25
C SER A 145 0.29 -16.40 17.05
N TRP A 146 -0.23 -16.61 15.87
CA TRP A 146 0.40 -16.19 14.63
C TRP A 146 -0.67 -15.64 13.69
N MET A 147 -0.51 -14.38 13.32
CA MET A 147 -1.19 -13.79 12.20
C MET A 147 -0.11 -13.32 11.23
N SER A 148 -0.07 -13.87 10.04
CA SER A 148 0.80 -13.42 8.98
C SER A 148 0.02 -13.39 7.68
N ASN A 149 0.38 -12.44 6.79
CA ASN A 149 -0.21 -12.33 5.45
C ASN A 149 0.00 -13.59 4.58
N ALA A 150 0.77 -14.56 5.05
CA ALA A 150 1.13 -15.76 4.29
C ALA A 150 0.46 -17.05 4.78
N SER A 151 0.01 -17.11 6.03
CA SER A 151 -0.69 -18.29 6.56
C SER A 151 -1.30 -18.00 7.93
N ASP A 152 -2.60 -18.22 8.07
CA ASP A 152 -3.26 -18.30 9.36
C ASP A 152 -3.06 -19.70 9.92
N VAL A 153 -2.18 -19.85 10.89
CA VAL A 153 -1.99 -21.13 11.59
C VAL A 153 -2.93 -21.17 12.78
N ASN A 154 -3.94 -22.01 12.68
CA ASN A 154 -4.88 -22.24 13.78
C ASN A 154 -4.27 -23.21 14.81
N LEU A 155 -3.62 -22.66 15.84
CA LEU A 155 -3.00 -23.44 16.89
C LEU A 155 -4.06 -24.04 17.83
N GLN A 156 -3.94 -25.32 18.13
CA GLN A 156 -4.73 -25.98 19.15
C GLN A 156 -4.26 -25.60 20.55
N LYS A 157 -5.10 -25.85 21.55
CA LYS A 157 -4.76 -25.54 22.94
C LYS A 157 -3.45 -26.24 23.37
N GLY A 158 -2.48 -25.45 23.78
CA GLY A 158 -1.15 -25.92 24.21
C GLY A 158 -0.11 -26.03 23.11
N GLN A 159 -0.49 -25.89 21.82
CA GLN A 159 0.46 -25.80 20.73
C GLN A 159 1.11 -24.40 20.65
N TYR A 160 2.28 -24.36 20.05
CA TYR A 160 2.98 -23.13 19.76
C TYR A 160 3.73 -23.22 18.42
N LEU A 161 4.03 -22.08 17.84
CA LEU A 161 4.92 -21.95 16.69
C LEU A 161 6.35 -21.76 17.16
N GLU A 162 7.27 -22.55 16.62
CA GLU A 162 8.67 -22.20 16.62
C GLU A 162 8.94 -21.27 15.44
N VAL A 163 9.63 -20.17 15.72
CA VAL A 163 9.93 -19.16 14.70
C VAL A 163 11.41 -18.84 14.69
N GLN A 164 11.97 -18.65 13.50
CA GLN A 164 13.31 -18.13 13.30
C GLN A 164 13.25 -16.61 13.17
N ASN A 165 14.05 -15.91 13.96
CA ASN A 165 14.14 -14.47 13.91
C ASN A 165 15.36 -14.02 13.12
N TYR A 166 15.23 -12.89 12.41
CA TYR A 166 16.31 -12.24 11.68
C TYR A 166 16.30 -10.74 11.99
N GLU A 167 17.47 -10.15 12.03
CA GLU A 167 17.65 -8.70 12.00
C GLU A 167 18.12 -8.30 10.61
N LEU A 168 17.40 -7.38 9.98
CA LEU A 168 17.71 -6.83 8.67
C LEU A 168 18.17 -5.39 8.84
N SER A 169 19.38 -5.07 8.32
CA SER A 169 19.94 -3.72 8.32
C SER A 169 20.12 -3.23 6.88
N ILE A 170 19.48 -2.11 6.56
CA ILE A 170 19.46 -1.51 5.21
C ILE A 170 20.10 -0.12 5.29
N PRO A 171 21.41 0.01 4.97
CA PRO A 171 22.10 1.29 5.03
C PRO A 171 21.80 2.13 3.79
N LEU A 172 21.21 3.29 3.98
CA LEU A 172 20.96 4.31 2.97
C LEU A 172 21.95 5.46 3.16
N GLN A 173 22.53 5.97 2.08
CA GLN A 173 23.54 7.02 2.09
C GLN A 173 23.06 8.24 1.30
N GLY A 174 23.54 9.42 1.67
CA GLY A 174 23.28 10.66 0.95
C GLY A 174 21.81 11.08 0.95
N ILE A 175 21.06 10.77 2.02
CA ILE A 175 19.64 11.14 2.13
C ILE A 175 19.50 12.65 2.26
N ALA A 176 18.87 13.29 1.28
CA ALA A 176 18.48 14.70 1.37
C ALA A 176 17.15 14.86 2.14
N LYS A 177 16.96 16.01 2.78
CA LYS A 177 15.75 16.26 3.59
C LYS A 177 14.45 16.26 2.79
N ASP A 178 14.52 16.61 1.54
CA ASP A 178 13.42 16.68 0.57
C ASP A 178 13.33 15.43 -0.33
N SER A 179 14.09 14.39 -0.02
CA SER A 179 14.04 13.13 -0.74
C SER A 179 13.04 12.15 -0.12
N TYR A 180 12.49 11.28 -0.95
CA TYR A 180 11.50 10.30 -0.57
C TYR A 180 11.86 8.92 -1.12
N TYR A 181 11.56 7.89 -0.34
CA TYR A 181 11.93 6.52 -0.67
C TYR A 181 10.80 5.55 -0.40
N ARG A 182 10.78 4.47 -1.18
CA ARG A 182 10.01 3.26 -0.90
C ARG A 182 10.96 2.10 -0.75
N ILE A 183 10.86 1.39 0.36
CA ILE A 183 11.70 0.23 0.66
C ILE A 183 10.86 -1.03 0.43
N ILE A 184 11.30 -1.90 -0.47
CA ILE A 184 10.65 -3.17 -0.74
C ILE A 184 11.55 -4.29 -0.25
N VAL A 185 11.09 -4.99 0.76
CA VAL A 185 11.66 -6.25 1.23
C VAL A 185 10.68 -7.34 0.92
N GLU A 186 11.12 -8.36 0.23
CA GLU A 186 10.27 -9.49 -0.15
C GLU A 186 10.92 -10.79 0.30
N ARG A 187 10.10 -11.69 0.81
CA ARG A 187 10.51 -13.07 1.09
C ARG A 187 9.97 -13.99 0.02
N GLN A 188 10.77 -14.97 -0.35
CA GLN A 188 10.37 -16.06 -1.22
C GLN A 188 9.89 -17.23 -0.36
N ALA A 189 8.64 -17.62 -0.53
CA ALA A 189 8.03 -18.72 0.17
C ALA A 189 7.64 -19.84 -0.80
N VAL A 190 7.83 -21.08 -0.34
CA VAL A 190 7.40 -22.31 -1.03
C VAL A 190 6.40 -23.01 -0.12
N MET A 191 5.18 -23.21 -0.59
CA MET A 191 4.20 -23.99 0.16
C MET A 191 4.65 -25.45 0.23
N ARG A 192 4.65 -26.02 1.45
CA ARG A 192 4.83 -27.46 1.64
C ARG A 192 3.55 -28.17 1.26
N GLY A 193 3.62 -29.32 0.61
CA GLY A 193 2.48 -30.17 0.29
C GLY A 193 2.68 -31.02 -0.96
N GLU A 194 1.97 -32.13 -1.05
CA GLU A 194 1.98 -32.98 -2.23
C GLU A 194 1.35 -32.25 -3.42
N GLY A 195 2.05 -32.23 -4.56
CA GLY A 195 1.54 -31.74 -5.83
C GLY A 195 1.76 -30.27 -6.15
N ILE A 196 2.46 -29.49 -5.30
CA ILE A 196 2.85 -28.13 -5.66
C ILE A 196 4.12 -28.20 -6.50
N GLN A 197 3.97 -27.85 -7.78
CA GLN A 197 5.09 -27.76 -8.72
C GLN A 197 6.13 -26.75 -8.25
N PRO A 198 7.44 -26.90 -8.58
CA PRO A 198 8.49 -25.95 -8.25
C PRO A 198 8.24 -24.52 -8.74
N GLU A 199 7.29 -24.35 -9.67
CA GLU A 199 6.82 -23.07 -10.20
C GLU A 199 5.97 -22.28 -9.20
N GLY A 200 5.64 -22.83 -8.03
CA GLY A 200 4.83 -22.21 -6.97
C GLY A 200 5.56 -21.26 -6.04
N TYR A 201 6.77 -20.78 -6.39
CA TYR A 201 7.46 -19.76 -5.61
C TYR A 201 6.67 -18.46 -5.64
N ARG A 202 6.28 -17.98 -4.44
CA ARG A 202 5.64 -16.68 -4.29
C ARG A 202 6.55 -15.73 -3.53
N TRP A 203 6.54 -14.47 -3.98
CA TRP A 203 7.20 -13.38 -3.29
C TRP A 203 6.16 -12.58 -2.51
N TYR A 204 6.40 -12.41 -1.22
CA TYR A 204 5.53 -11.64 -0.33
C TYR A 204 6.30 -10.44 0.19
N GLN A 205 5.68 -9.27 0.10
CA GLN A 205 6.27 -8.05 0.66
C GLN A 205 6.13 -8.05 2.18
N GLU A 206 7.19 -7.59 2.86
CA GLU A 206 7.23 -7.47 4.31
C GLU A 206 6.88 -6.05 4.74
N GLN A 207 6.07 -5.94 5.78
CA GLN A 207 5.88 -4.69 6.52
C GLN A 207 7.09 -4.50 7.43
N LEU A 208 7.81 -3.40 7.24
CA LEU A 208 8.99 -3.07 8.04
C LEU A 208 8.58 -2.26 9.28
N GLN A 209 9.29 -2.49 10.37
CA GLN A 209 9.07 -1.80 11.64
C GLN A 209 10.30 -0.96 11.98
N ASP A 210 10.34 0.24 11.43
CA ASP A 210 11.38 1.22 11.73
C ASP A 210 10.69 2.57 12.01
N PRO A 211 11.08 3.32 13.06
CA PRO A 211 10.42 4.56 13.46
C PRO A 211 10.54 5.69 12.43
N SER A 212 11.48 5.61 11.50
CA SER A 212 11.63 6.59 10.40
C SER A 212 10.62 6.42 9.28
N LEU A 213 10.01 5.25 9.17
CA LEU A 213 8.99 4.99 8.15
C LEU A 213 7.68 5.70 8.47
N ALA A 214 6.94 6.08 7.43
CA ALA A 214 5.62 6.63 7.58
C ALA A 214 4.71 5.65 8.33
N GLN A 215 4.13 6.11 9.42
CA GLN A 215 3.16 5.34 10.20
C GLN A 215 1.78 5.56 9.58
N PHE A 216 1.14 4.49 9.20
CA PHE A 216 -0.26 4.50 8.79
C PHE A 216 -1.08 4.07 9.99
N ASN A 217 -1.81 5.01 10.60
CA ASN A 217 -2.72 4.70 11.69
C ASN A 217 -3.86 3.84 11.13
N SER A 218 -3.77 2.53 11.32
CA SER A 218 -4.98 1.74 11.40
C SER A 218 -5.73 2.29 12.61
N SER A 219 -6.93 2.84 12.41
CA SER A 219 -7.80 3.11 13.54
C SER A 219 -7.99 1.78 14.26
N ASP A 220 -7.45 1.64 15.48
CA ASP A 220 -7.42 0.42 16.29
C ASP A 220 -8.81 -0.13 16.68
N LEU A 221 -9.85 0.36 16.06
CA LEU A 221 -11.22 0.01 16.31
C LEU A 221 -11.74 -0.94 15.22
N ILE A 222 -11.48 -2.24 15.43
CA ILE A 222 -12.35 -3.36 15.05
C ILE A 222 -11.99 -4.21 13.83
N PHE A 223 -11.33 -3.71 12.78
CA PHE A 223 -11.05 -4.55 11.61
C PHE A 223 -9.61 -4.37 11.09
N GLU A 224 -8.71 -5.27 11.48
CA GLU A 224 -7.42 -5.41 10.79
C GLU A 224 -7.68 -5.83 9.34
N SER A 225 -7.50 -4.91 8.40
CA SER A 225 -7.44 -5.26 6.99
C SER A 225 -6.12 -5.99 6.72
N THR A 226 -6.14 -7.31 6.73
CA THR A 226 -4.98 -8.19 6.52
C THR A 226 -4.44 -8.14 5.08
N ASN A 227 -5.05 -7.37 4.18
CA ASN A 227 -4.75 -7.35 2.75
C ASN A 227 -4.04 -6.08 2.25
N ALA A 228 -3.60 -5.19 3.13
CA ALA A 228 -2.88 -4.00 2.69
C ALA A 228 -1.45 -4.36 2.27
N TYR A 229 -1.06 -3.97 1.05
CA TYR A 229 0.33 -4.07 0.61
C TYR A 229 1.22 -3.16 1.47
N PRO A 230 2.31 -3.68 2.06
CA PRO A 230 3.25 -2.87 2.82
C PRO A 230 3.83 -1.76 1.95
N MET A 231 3.65 -0.51 2.34
CA MET A 231 4.18 0.62 1.54
C MET A 231 5.61 0.98 1.94
N ASN A 232 5.99 0.84 3.20
CA ASN A 232 7.34 1.14 3.73
C ASN A 232 7.93 2.43 3.16
N LEU A 233 7.23 3.55 3.36
CA LEU A 233 7.61 4.87 2.85
C LEU A 233 8.52 5.59 3.84
N LEU A 234 9.62 6.17 3.35
CA LEU A 234 10.56 6.99 4.11
C LEU A 234 10.65 8.38 3.51
N ALA A 235 10.47 9.41 4.34
CA ALA A 235 10.83 10.78 3.98
C ALA A 235 12.19 11.13 4.57
N GLY A 236 13.05 11.79 3.80
CA GLY A 236 14.37 12.22 4.27
C GLY A 236 14.32 13.18 5.46
N SER A 237 13.19 13.89 5.63
CA SER A 237 12.93 14.72 6.82
C SER A 237 12.80 13.91 8.11
N ASN A 238 12.46 12.62 8.04
CA ASN A 238 12.25 11.76 9.19
C ASN A 238 13.56 11.19 9.77
N VAL A 239 14.67 11.37 9.07
CA VAL A 239 15.99 10.93 9.55
C VAL A 239 16.86 12.13 9.95
N SER A 240 17.68 11.94 10.97
CA SER A 240 18.50 13.04 11.53
C SER A 240 19.79 13.29 10.74
N THR A 241 20.29 12.28 10.03
CA THR A 241 21.57 12.28 9.32
C THR A 241 21.37 11.91 7.86
N SER A 242 22.31 12.31 6.98
CA SER A 242 22.30 11.94 5.56
C SER A 242 22.57 10.46 5.33
N ASP A 243 23.21 9.80 6.28
CA ASP A 243 23.44 8.35 6.25
C ASP A 243 22.63 7.71 7.36
N TYR A 244 21.72 6.83 6.98
CA TYR A 244 20.79 6.20 7.89
C TYR A 244 20.71 4.70 7.63
N THR A 245 20.77 3.90 8.69
CA THR A 245 20.55 2.45 8.59
C THR A 245 19.18 2.12 9.15
N LEU A 246 18.25 1.78 8.25
CA LEU A 246 16.96 1.23 8.62
C LEU A 246 17.16 -0.16 9.21
N ARG A 247 16.55 -0.43 10.37
CA ARG A 247 16.65 -1.71 11.07
C ARG A 247 15.26 -2.27 11.31
N THR A 248 15.06 -3.52 10.96
CA THR A 248 13.79 -4.21 11.18
C THR A 248 14.02 -5.66 11.54
N SER A 249 13.09 -6.21 12.31
CA SER A 249 13.09 -7.64 12.64
C SER A 249 12.13 -8.37 11.72
N LEU A 250 12.58 -9.49 11.18
CA LEU A 250 11.76 -10.42 10.41
C LEU A 250 11.61 -11.72 11.20
N THR A 251 10.43 -12.30 11.14
CA THR A 251 10.14 -13.54 11.86
C THR A 251 9.47 -14.52 10.91
N PHE A 252 10.01 -15.72 10.81
CA PHE A 252 9.49 -16.78 9.95
C PHE A 252 9.13 -18.01 10.76
N ALA A 253 7.90 -18.49 10.60
CA ALA A 253 7.47 -19.74 11.21
C ALA A 253 8.27 -20.90 10.61
N THR A 254 8.75 -21.81 11.45
CA THR A 254 9.53 -22.97 11.03
C THR A 254 8.78 -24.28 11.23
N ARG A 255 8.04 -24.40 12.34
CA ARG A 255 7.24 -25.59 12.65
C ARG A 255 6.16 -25.32 13.69
N VAL A 256 5.12 -26.15 13.67
CA VAL A 256 4.13 -26.23 14.75
C VAL A 256 4.61 -27.28 15.76
N CYS A 257 4.62 -26.90 17.03
CA CYS A 257 5.03 -27.79 18.11
C CYS A 257 3.85 -28.06 19.06
N ASN A 258 3.77 -29.27 19.55
CA ASN A 258 2.86 -29.68 20.62
C ASN A 258 3.38 -29.17 22.00
N ALA A 259 2.56 -29.28 23.03
CA ALA A 259 2.91 -28.85 24.40
C ALA A 259 4.16 -29.56 24.94
N ASP A 260 4.42 -30.79 24.54
CA ASP A 260 5.59 -31.58 24.91
C ASP A 260 6.86 -31.26 24.11
N GLY A 261 6.76 -30.35 23.13
CA GLY A 261 7.86 -29.94 22.25
C GLY A 261 8.04 -30.80 21.01
N SER A 262 7.25 -31.85 20.81
CA SER A 262 7.25 -32.61 19.58
C SER A 262 6.69 -31.79 18.42
N THR A 263 7.13 -32.07 17.19
CA THR A 263 6.60 -31.40 15.98
C THR A 263 5.26 -32.01 15.58
N ASP A 264 4.28 -31.16 15.31
CA ASP A 264 3.08 -31.56 14.60
C ASP A 264 3.37 -31.51 13.09
N GLU A 265 3.76 -32.63 12.52
CA GLU A 265 4.17 -32.73 11.12
C GLU A 265 3.04 -32.40 10.15
N ALA A 266 1.81 -32.79 10.47
CA ALA A 266 0.65 -32.54 9.61
C ALA A 266 0.34 -31.04 9.53
N GLN A 267 0.28 -30.34 10.68
CA GLN A 267 0.07 -28.89 10.68
C GLN A 267 1.28 -28.14 10.12
N THR A 268 2.50 -28.59 10.40
CA THR A 268 3.72 -27.96 9.85
C THR A 268 3.70 -28.03 8.33
N THR A 269 3.39 -29.17 7.75
CA THR A 269 3.35 -29.35 6.30
C THR A 269 2.24 -28.52 5.63
N ASN A 270 1.07 -28.48 6.26
CA ASN A 270 -0.11 -27.82 5.66
C ASN A 270 -0.14 -26.30 5.85
N ALA A 271 0.46 -25.78 6.92
CA ALA A 271 0.29 -24.38 7.32
C ALA A 271 1.58 -23.56 7.25
N ILE A 272 2.75 -24.19 7.14
CA ILE A 272 4.03 -23.49 7.15
C ILE A 272 4.72 -23.58 5.81
N SER A 273 5.12 -22.40 5.28
CA SER A 273 5.92 -22.31 4.07
C SER A 273 7.41 -22.41 4.38
N ASP A 274 8.17 -23.01 3.47
CA ASP A 274 9.62 -22.91 3.48
C ASP A 274 10.06 -21.56 2.92
N TYR A 275 10.84 -20.82 3.69
CA TYR A 275 11.41 -19.55 3.24
C TYR A 275 12.83 -19.78 2.77
N VAL A 276 13.11 -19.40 1.53
CA VAL A 276 14.36 -19.73 0.86
C VAL A 276 15.20 -18.52 0.48
N ALA A 277 14.60 -17.37 0.34
CA ALA A 277 15.30 -16.15 -0.02
C ALA A 277 14.61 -14.87 0.49
N LEU A 278 15.41 -13.85 0.69
CA LEU A 278 15.02 -12.46 0.84
C LEU A 278 15.56 -11.64 -0.33
N ARG A 279 14.86 -10.61 -0.72
CA ARG A 279 15.35 -9.59 -1.63
C ARG A 279 14.99 -8.20 -1.16
N VAL A 280 15.92 -7.27 -1.33
CA VAL A 280 15.76 -5.87 -0.93
C VAL A 280 15.95 -4.99 -2.16
N THR A 281 15.03 -4.08 -2.37
CA THR A 281 15.10 -3.03 -3.39
C THR A 281 14.67 -1.72 -2.76
N VAL A 282 15.43 -0.67 -2.97
CA VAL A 282 15.07 0.68 -2.54
C VAL A 282 14.80 1.53 -3.76
N TYR A 283 13.70 2.25 -3.74
CA TYR A 283 13.32 3.20 -4.77
C TYR A 283 13.41 4.62 -4.21
N ALA A 284 14.13 5.52 -4.88
CA ALA A 284 13.85 6.93 -4.75
C ALA A 284 12.55 7.21 -5.51
N ILE A 285 11.65 7.97 -4.93
CA ILE A 285 10.35 8.31 -5.49
C ILE A 285 10.14 9.81 -5.47
N THR A 286 9.32 10.33 -6.36
CA THR A 286 8.96 11.74 -6.34
C THR A 286 8.11 12.07 -5.11
N GLY A 287 8.19 13.31 -4.63
CA GLY A 287 7.39 13.80 -3.50
C GLY A 287 5.89 13.66 -3.77
N ASP A 288 5.45 13.93 -5.00
CA ASP A 288 4.06 13.74 -5.40
C ASP A 288 3.61 12.28 -5.23
N LEU A 289 4.43 11.33 -5.65
CA LEU A 289 4.13 9.90 -5.53
C LEU A 289 4.13 9.45 -4.07
N TYR A 290 5.04 9.99 -3.25
CA TYR A 290 5.07 9.75 -1.81
C TYR A 290 3.76 10.21 -1.14
N HIS A 291 3.34 11.45 -1.36
CA HIS A 291 2.12 12.01 -0.77
C HIS A 291 0.87 11.31 -1.27
N TYR A 292 0.84 10.94 -2.55
CA TYR A 292 -0.26 10.16 -3.10
C TYR A 292 -0.39 8.80 -2.39
N TRP A 293 0.69 8.04 -2.31
CA TRP A 293 0.65 6.74 -1.63
C TRP A 293 0.36 6.85 -0.14
N GLN A 294 0.87 7.88 0.52
CA GLN A 294 0.57 8.14 1.92
C GLN A 294 -0.94 8.35 2.14
N THR A 295 -1.57 9.20 1.33
CA THR A 295 -3.00 9.49 1.47
C THR A 295 -3.88 8.30 1.06
N VAL A 296 -3.57 7.61 -0.04
CA VAL A 296 -4.31 6.40 -0.46
C VAL A 296 -4.19 5.29 0.59
N THR A 297 -3.01 5.10 1.18
CA THR A 297 -2.82 4.07 2.20
C THR A 297 -3.58 4.44 3.48
N SER A 298 -3.50 5.71 3.91
CA SER A 298 -4.26 6.20 5.07
C SER A 298 -5.77 6.04 4.87
N ASP A 299 -6.29 6.31 3.67
CA ASP A 299 -7.70 6.12 3.34
C ASP A 299 -8.12 4.63 3.41
N ARG A 300 -7.29 3.75 2.85
CA ARG A 300 -7.54 2.29 2.92
C ARG A 300 -7.52 1.74 4.34
N TYR A 301 -6.66 2.26 5.20
CA TYR A 301 -6.63 1.88 6.62
C TYR A 301 -7.76 2.52 7.43
N ASN A 302 -8.39 3.57 6.92
CA ASN A 302 -9.51 4.23 7.56
C ASN A 302 -10.85 3.62 7.12
N SER A 303 -11.05 2.32 7.40
CA SER A 303 -12.31 1.60 7.07
C SER A 303 -13.54 2.21 7.73
N VAL A 304 -13.37 3.05 8.75
CA VAL A 304 -14.45 3.76 9.44
C VAL A 304 -14.97 4.92 8.59
N SER A 305 -14.22 5.41 7.60
CA SER A 305 -14.67 6.46 6.67
C SER A 305 -15.88 6.00 5.83
N GLU A 306 -15.93 4.71 5.48
CA GLU A 306 -17.06 4.12 4.74
C GLU A 306 -18.35 4.11 5.55
N THR A 307 -18.26 4.15 6.88
CA THR A 307 -19.42 4.22 7.78
C THR A 307 -19.90 5.65 8.04
N GLY A 308 -19.19 6.66 7.53
CA GLY A 308 -19.48 8.08 7.77
C GLY A 308 -19.18 8.57 9.19
N LEU A 309 -18.42 7.81 9.97
CA LEU A 309 -18.06 8.17 11.36
C LEU A 309 -16.77 8.98 11.45
N THR A 310 -16.01 9.11 10.37
CA THR A 310 -14.79 9.92 10.28
C THR A 310 -14.83 10.82 9.05
N GLU A 311 -14.06 11.90 9.08
CA GLU A 311 -13.89 12.77 7.92
C GLU A 311 -13.19 12.00 6.78
N PRO A 312 -13.66 12.14 5.52
CA PRO A 312 -13.00 11.57 4.36
C PRO A 312 -11.56 12.08 4.24
N ILE A 313 -10.63 11.19 3.93
CA ILE A 313 -9.23 11.58 3.65
C ILE A 313 -9.17 12.12 2.22
N LEU A 314 -8.68 13.35 2.08
CA LEU A 314 -8.43 13.92 0.77
C LEU A 314 -7.21 13.24 0.13
N ILE A 315 -7.45 12.48 -0.94
CA ILE A 315 -6.37 11.85 -1.70
C ILE A 315 -5.54 12.93 -2.42
N TYR A 316 -4.23 12.86 -2.24
CA TYR A 316 -3.29 13.77 -2.92
C TYR A 316 -3.42 13.64 -4.45
N ASN A 317 -3.31 14.75 -5.15
CA ASN A 317 -3.47 14.84 -6.60
C ASN A 317 -2.47 15.86 -7.18
N ASN A 318 -1.75 15.49 -8.23
CA ASN A 318 -0.88 16.41 -8.98
C ASN A 318 -1.30 16.60 -10.46
N ILE A 319 -2.50 16.16 -10.82
CA ILE A 319 -3.03 16.32 -12.18
C ILE A 319 -3.76 17.67 -12.28
N HIS A 320 -3.22 18.56 -13.08
CA HIS A 320 -3.86 19.84 -13.39
C HIS A 320 -5.16 19.59 -14.19
N ASP A 321 -6.26 20.21 -13.75
CA ASP A 321 -7.61 20.07 -14.33
C ASP A 321 -8.15 18.64 -14.37
N GLY A 322 -7.55 17.72 -13.65
CA GLY A 322 -7.91 16.31 -13.55
C GLY A 322 -7.75 15.75 -12.15
N LEU A 323 -7.73 14.43 -12.04
CA LEU A 323 -7.50 13.68 -10.80
C LEU A 323 -6.47 12.58 -11.02
N GLY A 324 -5.86 12.09 -9.93
CA GLY A 324 -4.93 10.98 -9.92
C GLY A 324 -3.49 11.39 -9.69
N ILE A 325 -2.56 10.68 -10.30
CA ILE A 325 -1.13 10.86 -10.07
C ILE A 325 -0.30 10.64 -11.34
N LEU A 326 0.66 11.49 -11.57
CA LEU A 326 1.84 11.20 -12.37
C LEU A 326 3.06 11.22 -11.46
N GLY A 327 3.64 10.07 -11.22
CA GLY A 327 4.85 9.92 -10.41
C GLY A 327 5.97 9.21 -11.14
N SER A 328 7.16 9.27 -10.58
CA SER A 328 8.29 8.52 -11.08
C SER A 328 9.16 7.97 -9.95
N MET A 329 9.90 6.91 -10.25
CA MET A 329 10.80 6.28 -9.31
C MET A 329 12.02 5.67 -9.99
N ALA A 330 13.14 5.69 -9.26
CA ALA A 330 14.39 5.07 -9.67
C ALA A 330 14.84 4.06 -8.62
N ALA A 331 15.18 2.85 -9.03
CA ALA A 331 15.52 1.75 -8.13
C ALA A 331 17.03 1.58 -7.98
N THR A 332 17.44 1.11 -6.80
CA THR A 332 18.76 0.50 -6.61
C THR A 332 18.87 -0.84 -7.35
N GLN A 333 20.07 -1.31 -7.53
CA GLN A 333 20.28 -2.72 -7.85
C GLN A 333 19.70 -3.58 -6.72
N ARG A 334 18.93 -4.62 -7.09
CA ARG A 334 18.33 -5.57 -6.15
C ARG A 334 19.40 -6.40 -5.46
N GLN A 335 19.36 -6.46 -4.14
CA GLN A 335 20.20 -7.36 -3.35
C GLN A 335 19.41 -8.60 -2.94
N ASN A 336 20.00 -9.79 -3.15
CA ASN A 336 19.34 -11.07 -2.87
C ASN A 336 20.14 -11.81 -1.79
N PHE A 337 19.41 -12.41 -0.84
CA PHE A 337 19.97 -13.15 0.29
C PHE A 337 19.33 -14.53 0.34
N LYS A 338 20.16 -15.54 0.47
CA LYS A 338 19.67 -16.88 0.78
C LYS A 338 19.42 -16.98 2.28
N ILE A 339 18.23 -17.43 2.64
CA ILE A 339 17.87 -17.74 4.02
C ILE A 339 17.49 -19.21 4.10
N VAL A 340 17.74 -19.82 5.27
CA VAL A 340 17.40 -21.22 5.52
C VAL A 340 16.63 -21.26 6.82
N THR A 341 15.40 -21.74 6.78
CA THR A 341 14.49 -21.84 7.94
C THR A 341 14.41 -23.26 8.53
N HIS A 342 15.34 -24.15 8.17
CA HIS A 342 15.38 -25.55 8.66
C HIS A 342 16.18 -25.70 9.94
#